data_2a5aac13a7ba1f74e540c92f3ea99249
#
_entry.id   2a5aac13a7ba1f74e540c92f3ea99249
#
_cell.length_a   1.000
_cell.length_b   1.000
_cell.length_c   1.000
_cell.angle_alpha   90.00
_cell.angle_beta   90.00
_cell.angle_gamma   90.00
#
_symmetry.space_group_name_H-M   'P 1'
#
loop_
_entity.id
_entity.type
_entity.pdbx_description
1 polymer ?
#
loop_
_entity_poly.entity_id
_entity_poly.type
_entity_poly.pdbx_seq_one_letter_code
_entity_poly.pdbx_strand_id
1 'polypeptide(L)'
;MKHEKVLHILIGIPGAGKSTFVNKYLTSHEGVCISRDVIRKSILRPDQSYFGAEKAVYNELIHRVQHELDAGHSVFVDQTSLNEGSRLKLVNSLNLTNTKVILVWVNTPLDIALARNSARTGFAHVPESQLKKMYKRLEIPNTSDYADERWEVDEKGEIINVKNLVYIRSASK
;
A
#
# COMPACT_ATOMS: atom_id res chain seq x y z
N MET A 1 22.35 -10.97 -13.59
CA MET A 1 22.07 -10.83 -12.15
C MET A 1 20.55 -10.85 -11.99
N LYS A 2 20.00 -11.72 -11.13
CA LYS A 2 18.58 -11.63 -10.78
C LYS A 2 18.39 -10.34 -9.99
N HIS A 3 17.63 -9.40 -10.51
CA HIS A 3 17.21 -8.23 -9.73
C HIS A 3 16.43 -8.73 -8.50
N GLU A 4 16.77 -8.18 -7.34
CA GLU A 4 16.02 -8.44 -6.12
C GLU A 4 14.59 -7.91 -6.31
N LYS A 5 13.61 -8.81 -6.27
CA LYS A 5 12.21 -8.40 -6.36
C LYS A 5 11.74 -7.77 -5.05
N VAL A 6 10.93 -6.75 -5.15
CA VAL A 6 10.47 -5.97 -4.00
C VAL A 6 8.95 -5.90 -3.96
N LEU A 7 8.39 -6.19 -2.79
CA LEU A 7 7.00 -5.91 -2.47
C LEU A 7 6.92 -4.56 -1.75
N HIS A 8 6.33 -3.56 -2.39
CA HIS A 8 6.05 -2.26 -1.79
C HIS A 8 4.61 -2.22 -1.30
N ILE A 9 4.41 -2.05 0.00
CA ILE A 9 3.08 -1.91 0.62
C ILE A 9 2.83 -0.44 0.90
N LEU A 10 1.90 0.17 0.18
CA LEU A 10 1.55 1.57 0.36
C LEU A 10 0.73 1.76 1.63
N ILE A 11 1.09 2.77 2.41
CA ILE A 11 0.40 3.18 3.64
C ILE A 11 -0.03 4.63 3.50
N GLY A 12 -1.31 4.90 3.71
CA GLY A 12 -1.84 6.26 3.66
C GLY A 12 -3.35 6.29 3.47
N ILE A 13 -3.96 7.36 3.94
CA ILE A 13 -5.40 7.59 3.79
C ILE A 13 -5.78 7.91 2.34
N PRO A 14 -7.06 7.83 1.96
CA PRO A 14 -7.54 8.39 0.70
C PRO A 14 -7.14 9.87 0.55
N GLY A 15 -6.68 10.27 -0.63
CA GLY A 15 -6.17 11.63 -0.85
C GLY A 15 -4.71 11.87 -0.47
N ALA A 16 -4.03 10.92 0.18
CA ALA A 16 -2.62 11.07 0.53
C ALA A 16 -1.68 11.18 -0.69
N GLY A 17 -2.06 10.62 -1.85
CA GLY A 17 -1.22 10.68 -3.06
C GLY A 17 -0.47 9.39 -3.37
N LYS A 18 -0.90 8.24 -2.82
CA LYS A 18 -0.28 6.93 -3.05
C LYS A 18 -0.12 6.60 -4.53
N SER A 19 -1.21 6.65 -5.30
CA SER A 19 -1.18 6.35 -6.73
C SER A 19 -0.33 7.36 -7.52
N THR A 20 -0.33 8.63 -7.11
CA THR A 20 0.51 9.67 -7.71
C THR A 20 1.99 9.37 -7.50
N PHE A 21 2.38 8.97 -6.28
CA PHE A 21 3.74 8.54 -5.98
C PHE A 21 4.16 7.35 -6.86
N VAL A 22 3.33 6.29 -6.90
CA VAL A 22 3.66 5.09 -7.69
C VAL A 22 3.80 5.42 -9.16
N ASN A 23 2.88 6.18 -9.74
CA ASN A 23 2.95 6.58 -11.14
C ASN A 23 4.23 7.36 -11.45
N LYS A 24 4.62 8.30 -10.56
CA LYS A 24 5.87 9.05 -10.68
C LYS A 24 7.08 8.12 -10.57
N TYR A 25 7.12 7.25 -9.59
CA TYR A 25 8.22 6.30 -9.36
C TYR A 25 8.44 5.38 -10.55
N LEU A 26 7.37 4.84 -11.13
CA LEU A 26 7.41 3.92 -12.27
C LEU A 26 7.78 4.59 -13.61
N THR A 27 7.91 5.92 -13.67
CA THR A 27 8.45 6.59 -14.87
C THR A 27 9.95 6.31 -15.10
N SER A 28 10.67 5.98 -14.02
CA SER A 28 12.13 5.77 -14.04
C SER A 28 12.58 4.44 -13.43
N HIS A 29 11.65 3.65 -12.89
CA HIS A 29 11.93 2.36 -12.26
C HIS A 29 10.97 1.30 -12.78
N GLU A 30 11.44 0.06 -12.86
CA GLU A 30 10.62 -1.09 -13.25
C GLU A 30 9.74 -1.56 -12.08
N GLY A 31 8.55 -2.03 -12.40
CA GLY A 31 7.61 -2.59 -11.44
C GLY A 31 6.16 -2.55 -11.93
N VAL A 32 5.29 -3.15 -11.17
CA VAL A 32 3.85 -3.24 -11.45
C VAL A 32 3.07 -2.69 -10.28
N CYS A 33 2.04 -1.90 -10.56
CA CYS A 33 1.10 -1.42 -9.54
C CYS A 33 -0.17 -2.26 -9.56
N ILE A 34 -0.51 -2.88 -8.44
CA ILE A 34 -1.76 -3.62 -8.24
C ILE A 34 -2.66 -2.82 -7.30
N SER A 35 -3.71 -2.24 -7.83
CA SER A 35 -4.67 -1.41 -7.08
C SER A 35 -5.91 -2.21 -6.70
N ARG A 36 -6.20 -2.22 -5.40
CA ARG A 36 -7.41 -2.87 -4.86
C ARG A 36 -8.69 -2.23 -5.39
N ASP A 37 -8.70 -0.92 -5.60
CA ASP A 37 -9.87 -0.22 -6.13
C ASP A 37 -10.12 -0.51 -7.61
N VAL A 38 -9.05 -0.70 -8.39
CA VAL A 38 -9.17 -1.13 -9.80
C VAL A 38 -9.73 -2.56 -9.87
N ILE A 39 -9.24 -3.46 -9.03
CA ILE A 39 -9.76 -4.84 -8.93
C ILE A 39 -11.23 -4.82 -8.53
N ARG A 40 -11.61 -4.05 -7.50
CA ARG A 40 -12.98 -3.92 -7.05
C ARG A 40 -13.91 -3.50 -8.18
N LYS A 41 -13.54 -2.47 -8.94
CA LYS A 41 -14.33 -2.00 -10.09
C LYS A 41 -14.48 -3.06 -11.19
N SER A 42 -13.50 -3.95 -11.35
CA SER A 42 -13.57 -5.04 -12.35
C SER A 42 -14.44 -6.23 -11.92
N ILE A 43 -14.64 -6.41 -10.61
CA ILE A 43 -15.39 -7.56 -10.04
C ILE A 43 -16.84 -7.19 -9.71
N LEU A 44 -17.08 -5.95 -9.24
CA LEU A 44 -18.42 -5.51 -8.83
C LEU A 44 -19.39 -5.49 -10.00
N ARG A 45 -20.57 -6.09 -9.79
CA ARG A 45 -21.73 -5.94 -10.68
C ARG A 45 -22.47 -4.62 -10.36
N PRO A 46 -23.21 -4.07 -11.32
CA PRO A 46 -23.94 -2.79 -11.14
C PRO A 46 -24.94 -2.79 -9.98
N ASP A 47 -25.46 -3.97 -9.60
CA ASP A 47 -26.45 -4.16 -8.52
C ASP A 47 -25.80 -4.39 -7.13
N GLN A 48 -24.48 -4.47 -7.05
CA GLN A 48 -23.78 -4.73 -5.80
C GLN A 48 -23.37 -3.43 -5.10
N SER A 49 -23.38 -3.47 -3.75
CA SER A 49 -22.78 -2.40 -2.96
C SER A 49 -21.26 -2.37 -3.14
N TYR A 50 -20.65 -1.21 -2.90
CA TYR A 50 -19.19 -1.03 -3.07
C TYR A 50 -18.34 -2.08 -2.33
N PHE A 51 -18.80 -2.52 -1.16
CA PHE A 51 -18.12 -3.55 -0.37
C PHE A 51 -18.75 -4.95 -0.52
N GLY A 52 -19.63 -5.15 -1.50
CA GLY A 52 -20.39 -6.41 -1.64
C GLY A 52 -19.58 -7.64 -2.07
N ALA A 53 -18.33 -7.45 -2.50
CA ALA A 53 -17.46 -8.52 -3.01
C ALA A 53 -16.05 -8.53 -2.37
N GLU A 54 -15.89 -8.03 -1.14
CA GLU A 54 -14.59 -7.80 -0.52
C GLU A 54 -13.70 -9.06 -0.44
N LYS A 55 -14.29 -10.23 -0.20
CA LYS A 55 -13.53 -11.50 -0.18
C LYS A 55 -12.98 -11.83 -1.57
N ALA A 56 -13.78 -11.67 -2.62
CA ALA A 56 -13.36 -11.91 -4.00
C ALA A 56 -12.30 -10.89 -4.44
N VAL A 57 -12.49 -9.61 -4.09
CA VAL A 57 -11.52 -8.54 -4.35
C VAL A 57 -10.19 -8.83 -3.68
N TYR A 58 -10.21 -9.26 -2.42
CA TYR A 58 -8.98 -9.58 -1.70
C TYR A 58 -8.27 -10.81 -2.29
N ASN A 59 -9.00 -11.87 -2.59
CA ASN A 59 -8.42 -13.07 -3.21
C ASN A 59 -7.78 -12.75 -4.57
N GLU A 60 -8.43 -11.94 -5.38
CA GLU A 60 -7.89 -11.48 -6.67
C GLU A 60 -6.66 -10.59 -6.50
N LEU A 61 -6.65 -9.72 -5.49
CA LEU A 61 -5.47 -8.93 -5.14
C LEU A 61 -4.26 -9.83 -4.85
N ILE A 62 -4.43 -10.82 -3.96
CA ILE A 62 -3.38 -11.76 -3.60
C ILE A 62 -2.90 -12.56 -4.82
N HIS A 63 -3.82 -13.04 -5.63
CA HIS A 63 -3.50 -13.79 -6.84
C HIS A 63 -2.65 -12.96 -7.82
N ARG A 64 -3.05 -11.72 -8.11
CA ARG A 64 -2.29 -10.84 -9.01
C ARG A 64 -0.92 -10.46 -8.45
N VAL A 65 -0.85 -10.12 -7.17
CA VAL A 65 0.42 -9.78 -6.52
C VAL A 65 1.38 -10.98 -6.58
N GLN A 66 0.90 -12.18 -6.24
CA GLN A 66 1.73 -13.38 -6.27
C GLN A 66 2.21 -13.70 -7.68
N HIS A 67 1.32 -13.62 -8.68
CA HIS A 67 1.65 -13.84 -10.09
C HIS A 67 2.81 -12.94 -10.55
N GLU A 68 2.76 -11.64 -10.25
CA GLU A 68 3.81 -10.70 -10.64
C GLU A 68 5.13 -10.96 -9.90
N LEU A 69 5.06 -11.28 -8.59
CA LEU A 69 6.24 -11.65 -7.82
C LEU A 69 6.89 -12.94 -8.34
N ASP A 70 6.09 -13.94 -8.75
CA ASP A 70 6.60 -15.20 -9.31
C ASP A 70 7.22 -15.00 -10.69
N ALA A 71 6.71 -14.02 -11.46
CA ALA A 71 7.31 -13.58 -12.71
C ALA A 71 8.64 -12.79 -12.53
N GLY A 72 9.00 -12.47 -11.26
CA GLY A 72 10.23 -11.76 -10.92
C GLY A 72 10.09 -10.23 -10.90
N HIS A 73 8.88 -9.71 -11.00
CA HIS A 73 8.64 -8.26 -10.98
C HIS A 73 8.59 -7.72 -9.55
N SER A 74 9.01 -6.48 -9.36
CA SER A 74 8.70 -5.70 -8.17
C SER A 74 7.26 -5.20 -8.22
N VAL A 75 6.54 -5.24 -7.09
CA VAL A 75 5.10 -4.94 -7.03
C VAL A 75 4.82 -3.84 -6.02
N PHE A 76 3.99 -2.88 -6.41
CA PHE A 76 3.35 -1.90 -5.53
C PHE A 76 1.91 -2.33 -5.26
N VAL A 77 1.56 -2.51 -3.99
CA VAL A 77 0.18 -2.81 -3.58
C VAL A 77 -0.50 -1.52 -3.15
N ASP A 78 -1.37 -0.99 -4.02
CA ASP A 78 -2.12 0.25 -3.77
C ASP A 78 -3.44 -0.04 -3.03
N GLN A 79 -3.35 0.02 -1.72
CA GLN A 79 -4.46 0.03 -0.77
C GLN A 79 -4.10 0.90 0.43
N THR A 80 -5.02 1.15 1.36
CA THR A 80 -4.76 2.06 2.50
C THR A 80 -3.79 1.51 3.52
N SER A 81 -3.82 0.21 3.81
CA SER A 81 -2.91 -0.53 4.73
C SER A 81 -2.65 0.18 6.07
N LEU A 82 -3.71 0.76 6.68
CA LEU A 82 -3.60 1.71 7.78
C LEU A 82 -3.05 1.13 9.07
N ASN A 83 -3.34 -0.14 9.37
CA ASN A 83 -2.92 -0.79 10.60
C ASN A 83 -2.03 -2.01 10.35
N GLU A 84 -1.31 -2.42 11.38
CA GLU A 84 -0.41 -3.56 11.32
C GLU A 84 -1.12 -4.86 10.94
N GLY A 85 -2.31 -5.11 11.49
CA GLY A 85 -3.07 -6.32 11.19
C GLY A 85 -3.40 -6.47 9.70
N SER A 86 -3.72 -5.37 8.99
CA SER A 86 -3.98 -5.40 7.55
C SER A 86 -2.71 -5.68 6.74
N ARG A 87 -1.56 -5.16 7.18
CA ARG A 87 -0.26 -5.41 6.55
C ARG A 87 0.21 -6.84 6.77
N LEU A 88 0.12 -7.34 8.01
CA LEU A 88 0.44 -8.74 8.34
C LEU A 88 -0.45 -9.72 7.57
N LYS A 89 -1.74 -9.45 7.45
CA LYS A 89 -2.64 -10.27 6.65
C LYS A 89 -2.18 -10.36 5.19
N LEU A 90 -1.76 -9.25 4.60
CA LEU A 90 -1.25 -9.22 3.23
C LEU A 90 0.04 -10.05 3.10
N VAL A 91 1.02 -9.80 3.94
CA VAL A 91 2.31 -10.50 3.93
C VAL A 91 2.13 -12.00 4.15
N ASN A 92 1.29 -12.42 5.12
CA ASN A 92 1.04 -13.83 5.42
C ASN A 92 0.25 -14.56 4.33
N SER A 93 -0.40 -13.82 3.42
CA SER A 93 -1.13 -14.40 2.28
C SER A 93 -0.25 -14.63 1.05
N LEU A 94 1.02 -14.23 1.09
CA LEU A 94 1.95 -14.28 -0.04
C LEU A 94 3.16 -15.18 0.27
N ASN A 95 3.70 -15.81 -0.77
CA ASN A 95 5.02 -16.41 -0.71
C ASN A 95 6.07 -15.35 -1.05
N LEU A 96 6.80 -14.88 -0.04
CA LEU A 96 7.79 -13.81 -0.16
C LEU A 96 9.24 -14.32 -0.17
N THR A 97 9.46 -15.57 -0.56
CA THR A 97 10.80 -16.13 -0.69
C THR A 97 11.65 -15.28 -1.65
N ASN A 98 12.82 -14.84 -1.19
CA ASN A 98 13.70 -13.93 -1.93
C ASN A 98 13.04 -12.63 -2.39
N THR A 99 12.14 -12.09 -1.57
CA THR A 99 11.45 -10.83 -1.83
C THR A 99 11.71 -9.87 -0.67
N LYS A 100 12.25 -8.70 -0.99
CA LYS A 100 12.36 -7.59 -0.04
C LYS A 100 11.00 -6.95 0.18
N VAL A 101 10.66 -6.62 1.41
CA VAL A 101 9.39 -5.94 1.75
C VAL A 101 9.68 -4.51 2.20
N ILE A 102 9.08 -3.55 1.52
CA ILE A 102 9.20 -2.13 1.82
C ILE A 102 7.82 -1.55 2.14
N LEU A 103 7.70 -0.92 3.30
CA LEU A 103 6.50 -0.17 3.67
C LEU A 103 6.66 1.27 3.17
N VAL A 104 5.79 1.71 2.29
CA VAL A 104 5.82 3.05 1.71
C VAL A 104 4.73 3.91 2.36
N TRP A 105 5.13 4.69 3.36
CA TRP A 105 4.23 5.60 4.06
C TRP A 105 4.17 6.95 3.35
N VAL A 106 3.01 7.23 2.74
CA VAL A 106 2.75 8.53 2.11
C VAL A 106 2.20 9.47 3.19
N ASN A 107 3.11 10.24 3.77
CA ASN A 107 2.88 11.17 4.88
C ASN A 107 2.37 12.51 4.37
N THR A 108 1.07 12.56 4.07
CA THR A 108 0.41 13.80 3.65
C THR A 108 -0.37 14.39 4.82
N PRO A 109 -0.21 15.69 5.11
CA PRO A 109 -1.04 16.38 6.11
C PRO A 109 -2.53 16.18 5.87
N LEU A 110 -3.30 16.07 6.96
CA LEU A 110 -4.72 15.75 6.89
C LEU A 110 -5.52 16.78 6.09
N ASP A 111 -5.23 18.06 6.25
CA ASP A 111 -5.88 19.17 5.52
C ASP A 111 -5.68 19.06 4.00
N ILE A 112 -4.48 18.71 3.55
CA ILE A 112 -4.16 18.46 2.14
C ILE A 112 -4.93 17.23 1.62
N ALA A 113 -4.94 16.15 2.39
CA ALA A 113 -5.67 14.95 2.02
C ALA A 113 -7.18 15.20 1.95
N LEU A 114 -7.74 15.99 2.87
CA LEU A 114 -9.15 16.42 2.85
C LEU A 114 -9.47 17.26 1.63
N ALA A 115 -8.63 18.25 1.30
CA ALA A 115 -8.81 19.10 0.12
C ALA A 115 -8.80 18.27 -1.17
N ARG A 116 -7.86 17.33 -1.31
CA ARG A 116 -7.78 16.43 -2.46
C ARG A 116 -8.97 15.47 -2.53
N ASN A 117 -9.44 14.98 -1.39
CA ASN A 117 -10.59 14.10 -1.31
C ASN A 117 -11.89 14.83 -1.67
N SER A 118 -12.05 16.12 -1.32
CA SER A 118 -13.22 16.91 -1.66
C SER A 118 -13.39 17.14 -3.17
N ALA A 119 -12.30 17.12 -3.93
CA ALA A 119 -12.31 17.20 -5.39
C ALA A 119 -12.65 15.87 -6.09
N ARG A 120 -12.77 14.77 -5.35
CA ARG A 120 -13.13 13.45 -5.89
C ARG A 120 -14.63 13.31 -6.02
N THR A 121 -15.06 12.43 -6.93
CA THR A 121 -16.49 12.13 -7.18
C THR A 121 -16.78 10.64 -7.08
N GLY A 122 -18.05 10.29 -6.90
CA GLY A 122 -18.50 8.91 -6.83
C GLY A 122 -17.86 8.13 -5.67
N PHE A 123 -17.54 6.86 -5.88
CA PHE A 123 -16.97 6.00 -4.85
C PHE A 123 -15.54 6.38 -4.43
N ALA A 124 -14.86 7.21 -5.21
CA ALA A 124 -13.51 7.69 -4.83
C ALA A 124 -13.59 8.78 -3.73
N HIS A 125 -14.73 9.44 -3.56
CA HIS A 125 -14.96 10.41 -2.50
C HIS A 125 -15.30 9.68 -1.19
N VAL A 126 -14.51 9.92 -0.14
CA VAL A 126 -14.76 9.39 1.20
C VAL A 126 -15.34 10.48 2.08
N PRO A 127 -16.41 10.23 2.86
CA PRO A 127 -16.93 11.21 3.81
C PRO A 127 -15.82 11.73 4.76
N GLU A 128 -15.79 13.05 4.99
CA GLU A 128 -14.75 13.70 5.79
C GLU A 128 -14.59 13.09 7.18
N SER A 129 -15.71 12.76 7.83
CA SER A 129 -15.71 12.13 9.16
C SER A 129 -15.02 10.75 9.16
N GLN A 130 -15.20 9.99 8.09
CA GLN A 130 -14.52 8.71 7.90
C GLN A 130 -13.02 8.89 7.64
N LEU A 131 -12.66 9.86 6.80
CA LEU A 131 -11.26 10.15 6.49
C LEU A 131 -10.48 10.57 7.73
N LYS A 132 -11.10 11.42 8.59
CA LYS A 132 -10.54 11.78 9.91
C LYS A 132 -10.39 10.58 10.84
N LYS A 133 -11.34 9.63 10.85
CA LYS A 133 -11.22 8.38 11.62
C LYS A 133 -10.08 7.50 11.08
N MET A 134 -9.94 7.40 9.77
CA MET A 134 -8.85 6.65 9.13
C MET A 134 -7.49 7.26 9.48
N TYR A 135 -7.36 8.57 9.45
CA TYR A 135 -6.12 9.26 9.84
C TYR A 135 -5.73 8.98 11.30
N LYS A 136 -6.71 8.98 12.23
CA LYS A 136 -6.47 8.63 13.65
C LYS A 136 -6.08 7.17 13.87
N ARG A 137 -6.48 6.27 12.95
CA ARG A 137 -6.15 4.83 13.02
C ARG A 137 -4.88 4.47 12.26
N LEU A 138 -4.21 5.45 11.67
CA LEU A 138 -2.98 5.23 10.95
C LEU A 138 -1.86 4.84 11.91
N GLU A 139 -1.37 3.62 11.77
CA GLU A 139 -0.23 3.08 12.51
C GLU A 139 1.02 3.14 11.64
N ILE A 140 1.98 3.97 12.06
CA ILE A 140 3.25 4.12 11.35
C ILE A 140 4.26 3.14 11.97
N PRO A 141 4.73 2.14 11.23
CA PRO A 141 5.66 1.16 11.76
C PRO A 141 7.05 1.79 11.97
N ASN A 142 7.57 1.65 13.19
CA ASN A 142 8.94 2.06 13.54
C ASN A 142 9.91 0.88 13.63
N THR A 143 9.38 -0.33 13.85
CA THR A 143 10.07 -1.63 13.80
C THR A 143 9.14 -2.62 13.13
N SER A 144 9.67 -3.69 12.55
CA SER A 144 8.87 -4.71 11.91
C SER A 144 9.63 -6.05 11.88
N ASP A 145 8.88 -7.15 12.03
CA ASP A 145 9.40 -8.52 11.86
C ASP A 145 9.12 -9.05 10.45
N TYR A 146 8.33 -8.32 9.65
CA TYR A 146 7.85 -8.76 8.32
C TYR A 146 8.26 -7.82 7.19
N ALA A 147 8.83 -6.66 7.48
CA ALA A 147 9.28 -5.69 6.49
C ALA A 147 10.72 -5.25 6.77
N ASP A 148 11.47 -5.03 5.70
CA ASP A 148 12.89 -4.67 5.76
C ASP A 148 13.10 -3.17 5.94
N GLU A 149 12.31 -2.36 5.23
CA GLU A 149 12.45 -0.91 5.23
C GLU A 149 11.09 -0.21 5.31
N ARG A 150 11.11 1.04 5.77
CA ARG A 150 10.03 2.01 5.59
C ARG A 150 10.56 3.22 4.83
N TRP A 151 9.91 3.54 3.74
CA TRP A 151 10.08 4.81 3.05
C TRP A 151 9.02 5.79 3.54
N GLU A 152 9.42 7.01 3.80
CA GLU A 152 8.51 8.12 4.05
C GLU A 152 8.48 9.01 2.81
N VAL A 153 7.28 9.22 2.29
CA VAL A 153 7.01 10.00 1.07
C VAL A 153 6.17 11.20 1.45
N ASP A 154 6.57 12.39 1.01
CA ASP A 154 5.84 13.63 1.28
C ASP A 154 4.61 13.83 0.37
N GLU A 155 3.88 14.92 0.59
CA GLU A 155 2.68 15.27 -0.20
C GLU A 155 2.96 15.59 -1.68
N LYS A 156 4.23 15.77 -2.05
CA LYS A 156 4.69 15.99 -3.44
C LYS A 156 5.12 14.69 -4.13
N GLY A 157 5.13 13.59 -3.39
CA GLY A 157 5.57 12.29 -3.88
C GLY A 157 7.09 12.13 -3.93
N GLU A 158 7.82 12.84 -3.04
CA GLU A 158 9.26 12.68 -2.89
C GLU A 158 9.57 11.78 -1.69
N ILE A 159 10.54 10.87 -1.86
CA ILE A 159 11.05 10.07 -0.75
C ILE A 159 11.94 10.96 0.10
N ILE A 160 11.49 11.28 1.31
CA ILE A 160 12.20 12.18 2.23
C ILE A 160 12.96 11.45 3.34
N ASN A 161 12.63 10.18 3.58
CA ASN A 161 13.33 9.36 4.58
C ASN A 161 13.25 7.87 4.23
N VAL A 162 14.32 7.14 4.50
CA VAL A 162 14.39 5.68 4.40
C VAL A 162 14.88 5.14 5.74
N LYS A 163 14.06 4.31 6.38
CA LYS A 163 14.35 3.70 7.68
C LYS A 163 14.45 2.19 7.56
N ASN A 164 15.55 1.60 8.02
CA ASN A 164 15.65 0.16 8.20
C ASN A 164 14.78 -0.28 9.38
N LEU A 165 13.93 -1.28 9.18
CA LEU A 165 13.00 -1.81 10.18
C LEU A 165 13.47 -3.13 10.81
N VAL A 166 14.50 -3.77 10.26
CA VAL A 166 15.00 -5.05 10.75
C VAL A 166 15.49 -4.89 12.18
N TYR A 167 14.86 -5.58 13.10
CA TYR A 167 15.31 -5.67 14.48
C TYR A 167 16.59 -6.51 14.50
N ILE A 168 17.74 -5.89 14.73
CA ILE A 168 18.96 -6.64 15.02
C ILE A 168 18.73 -7.31 16.38
N ARG A 169 18.37 -8.60 16.36
CA ARG A 169 18.44 -9.40 17.59
C ARG A 169 19.90 -9.33 18.05
N SER A 170 20.14 -8.55 19.09
CA SER A 170 21.42 -8.60 19.80
C SER A 170 21.64 -10.06 20.18
N ALA A 171 22.70 -10.66 19.64
CA ALA A 171 23.09 -11.99 20.01
C ALA A 171 23.20 -12.04 21.53
N SER A 172 22.26 -12.73 22.16
CA SER A 172 22.33 -13.05 23.58
C SER A 172 23.57 -13.88 23.76
N LYS A 173 24.53 -13.33 24.49
CA LYS A 173 25.72 -14.06 24.95
C LYS A 173 25.30 -15.16 25.92
#